data_c43cd3af5768c3eb497876fa460cbfcb
#
_entry.id   c43cd3af5768c3eb497876fa460cbfcb
#
_cell.length_a   1.000
_cell.length_b   1.000
_cell.length_c   1.000
_cell.angle_alpha   90.00
_cell.angle_beta   90.00
_cell.angle_gamma   90.00
#
_symmetry.space_group_name_H-M   'P 1'
#
loop_
_entity.id
_entity.type
_entity.pdbx_description
1 polymer ?
#
loop_
_entity_poly.entity_id
_entity_poly.type
_entity_poly.pdbx_seq_one_letter_code
_entity_poly.pdbx_strand_id
1 'polypeptide(L)'
;MVLGLIALYGPGALSVDNLIVGQVVRRFPKLRDMRLTLYQMPRVVILGGGFGGIAAATALRHASCQITLIDRRNYFLFQPLLYQVATAGLSPADIAGPIRSLFRDQPNVRVLLGEVTGVDTGTCEVILRDARVAYDYLVVATGARHSYFGHDEWAPFAPGLKQIDDATNIRSHLLFAFEQAESAASLDVQREMLTFVIVGGGPTGVELAGAISELARHGLLREFRVIDPAMARVILMQSGPRILPTFPESLSLDAAAALTELGVEVLTGSTVQRIDDGGVIVSDRRVPAGNVFWAAGVMASPAAEWLKAGADRAGRVKVTENLSVPGFPEIFAIGDTALSDGWDGTPVPGLAPAAKQQGRYVASVIMARIEGRPLPSRFRYRHAGSLATIGRKAAVADFGRLRLSGAIAWWVWGVVHILFLSGMRNRAVVALEWFWAYLTYHPSTRLITGDVPFVERSVAAQSTLGTLHKG
;
A
#
# COMPACT_ATOMS: atom_id res chain seq x y z
N MET A 1 -31.67 21.36 5.47
CA MET A 1 -30.71 20.30 5.77
C MET A 1 -31.36 18.93 5.96
N VAL A 2 -32.42 18.78 6.74
CA VAL A 2 -33.18 17.50 6.92
C VAL A 2 -33.83 17.01 5.62
N LEU A 3 -34.37 17.90 4.80
CA LEU A 3 -35.00 17.59 3.50
C LEU A 3 -34.01 17.04 2.43
N GLY A 4 -32.74 17.40 2.50
CA GLY A 4 -31.71 16.88 1.60
C GLY A 4 -31.32 15.43 1.90
N LEU A 5 -31.40 15.01 3.16
CA LEU A 5 -31.10 13.62 3.58
C LEU A 5 -32.21 12.64 3.22
N ILE A 6 -33.48 13.05 3.30
CA ILE A 6 -34.63 12.22 2.93
C ILE A 6 -34.69 11.97 1.42
N ALA A 7 -34.25 12.93 0.61
CA ALA A 7 -34.18 12.79 -0.85
C ALA A 7 -33.10 11.79 -1.34
N LEU A 8 -32.07 11.50 -0.53
CA LEU A 8 -30.95 10.64 -0.90
C LEU A 8 -31.13 9.16 -0.51
N TYR A 9 -32.01 8.82 0.44
CA TYR A 9 -32.06 7.46 1.04
C TYR A 9 -33.34 6.66 0.76
N GLY A 10 -34.25 7.13 -0.07
CA GLY A 10 -35.42 6.37 -0.56
C GLY A 10 -36.15 5.56 0.51
N PRO A 11 -37.17 6.11 1.19
CA PRO A 11 -37.96 5.34 2.14
C PRO A 11 -38.74 4.23 1.44
N GLY A 12 -38.93 3.08 2.09
CA GLY A 12 -39.77 2.00 1.61
C GLY A 12 -41.18 2.46 1.26
N ALA A 13 -41.84 1.82 0.29
CA ALA A 13 -43.05 2.29 -0.38
C ALA A 13 -44.26 2.65 0.49
N LEU A 14 -44.23 2.37 1.78
CA LEU A 14 -45.36 2.56 2.73
C LEU A 14 -45.00 3.36 4.01
N SER A 15 -43.95 4.17 4.00
CA SER A 15 -43.57 4.95 5.19
C SER A 15 -44.25 6.34 5.20
N VAL A 16 -44.43 6.91 6.40
CA VAL A 16 -44.91 8.30 6.62
C VAL A 16 -44.03 9.28 5.89
N ASP A 17 -42.77 8.99 5.70
CA ASP A 17 -41.80 9.80 4.94
C ASP A 17 -42.16 9.90 3.46
N ASN A 18 -42.76 8.88 2.85
CA ASN A 18 -43.22 8.94 1.45
C ASN A 18 -44.42 9.86 1.27
N LEU A 19 -45.30 9.96 2.29
CA LEU A 19 -46.44 10.88 2.30
C LEU A 19 -45.96 12.34 2.43
N ILE A 20 -44.99 12.59 3.32
CA ILE A 20 -44.40 13.92 3.53
C ILE A 20 -43.60 14.35 2.29
N VAL A 21 -42.76 13.46 1.74
CA VAL A 21 -42.02 13.71 0.50
C VAL A 21 -42.95 13.94 -0.67
N GLY A 22 -44.06 13.19 -0.78
CA GLY A 22 -45.05 13.37 -1.81
C GLY A 22 -45.74 14.74 -1.75
N GLN A 23 -46.05 15.25 -0.55
CA GLN A 23 -46.62 16.59 -0.36
C GLN A 23 -45.61 17.71 -0.65
N VAL A 24 -44.33 17.54 -0.21
CA VAL A 24 -43.25 18.52 -0.46
C VAL A 24 -42.90 18.59 -1.94
N VAL A 25 -42.86 17.48 -2.64
CA VAL A 25 -42.59 17.43 -4.10
C VAL A 25 -43.75 18.05 -4.91
N ARG A 26 -45.00 17.87 -4.46
CA ARG A 26 -46.16 18.56 -5.10
C ARG A 26 -46.10 20.08 -4.92
N ARG A 27 -45.57 20.56 -3.80
CA ARG A 27 -45.46 22.00 -3.49
C ARG A 27 -44.23 22.67 -4.15
N PHE A 28 -43.22 21.88 -4.53
CA PHE A 28 -41.98 22.35 -5.16
C PHE A 28 -41.64 21.46 -6.39
N PRO A 29 -42.26 21.72 -7.58
CA PRO A 29 -42.04 20.89 -8.78
C PRO A 29 -40.57 20.74 -9.19
N LYS A 30 -39.74 21.76 -8.97
CA LYS A 30 -38.28 21.70 -9.24
C LYS A 30 -37.56 20.60 -8.46
N LEU A 31 -38.04 20.16 -7.31
CA LEU A 31 -37.48 19.05 -6.54
C LEU A 31 -37.83 17.71 -7.18
N ARG A 32 -38.96 17.61 -7.88
CA ARG A 32 -39.35 16.43 -8.65
C ARG A 32 -38.46 16.27 -9.87
N ASP A 33 -38.21 17.34 -10.59
CA ASP A 33 -37.36 17.31 -11.79
C ASP A 33 -35.90 16.98 -11.44
N MET A 34 -35.41 17.57 -10.33
CA MET A 34 -34.07 17.24 -9.80
C MET A 34 -33.93 15.78 -9.36
N ARG A 35 -34.99 15.18 -8.78
CA ARG A 35 -35.01 13.77 -8.38
C ARG A 35 -35.06 12.84 -9.60
N LEU A 36 -35.91 13.16 -10.60
CA LEU A 36 -35.99 12.40 -11.86
C LEU A 36 -34.66 12.47 -12.62
N THR A 37 -34.03 13.63 -12.68
CA THR A 37 -32.72 13.81 -13.32
C THR A 37 -31.64 12.99 -12.62
N LEU A 38 -31.62 12.94 -11.28
CA LEU A 38 -30.69 12.11 -10.52
C LEU A 38 -30.89 10.59 -10.75
N TYR A 39 -32.15 10.15 -10.91
CA TYR A 39 -32.45 8.74 -11.21
C TYR A 39 -32.07 8.34 -12.65
N GLN A 40 -31.93 9.30 -13.56
CA GLN A 40 -31.55 9.08 -14.96
C GLN A 40 -30.04 9.19 -15.21
N MET A 41 -29.25 9.65 -14.21
CA MET A 41 -27.79 9.77 -14.37
C MET A 41 -27.12 8.39 -14.33
N PRO A 42 -26.19 8.10 -15.26
CA PRO A 42 -25.39 6.88 -15.22
C PRO A 42 -24.67 6.71 -13.88
N ARG A 43 -24.67 5.47 -13.37
CA ARG A 43 -24.04 5.08 -12.10
C ARG A 43 -22.64 4.54 -12.38
N VAL A 44 -21.63 5.24 -11.92
CA VAL A 44 -20.23 4.81 -11.97
C VAL A 44 -19.84 4.27 -10.61
N VAL A 45 -19.55 2.97 -10.52
CA VAL A 45 -19.03 2.37 -9.28
C VAL A 45 -17.54 2.20 -9.42
N ILE A 46 -16.79 2.66 -8.41
CA ILE A 46 -15.33 2.56 -8.36
C ILE A 46 -14.95 1.75 -7.13
N LEU A 47 -14.27 0.61 -7.34
CA LEU A 47 -13.78 -0.27 -6.28
C LEU A 47 -12.32 0.06 -5.95
N GLY A 48 -12.09 0.55 -4.74
CA GLY A 48 -10.77 0.93 -4.24
C GLY A 48 -10.51 2.44 -4.25
N GLY A 49 -10.25 3.00 -3.07
CA GLY A 49 -9.87 4.39 -2.82
C GLY A 49 -8.35 4.62 -2.86
N GLY A 50 -7.62 3.84 -3.66
CA GLY A 50 -6.20 4.02 -3.92
C GLY A 50 -5.91 5.07 -5.00
N PHE A 51 -4.67 5.11 -5.48
CA PHE A 51 -4.21 6.10 -6.48
C PHE A 51 -5.06 6.12 -7.75
N GLY A 52 -5.43 4.95 -8.27
CA GLY A 52 -6.22 4.84 -9.49
C GLY A 52 -7.66 5.26 -9.30
N GLY A 53 -8.33 4.73 -8.26
CA GLY A 53 -9.74 5.01 -8.00
C GLY A 53 -10.00 6.48 -7.65
N ILE A 54 -9.15 7.09 -6.80
CA ILE A 54 -9.25 8.53 -6.50
C ILE A 54 -9.01 9.38 -7.75
N ALA A 55 -8.04 9.00 -8.60
CA ALA A 55 -7.77 9.73 -9.83
C ALA A 55 -8.96 9.64 -10.81
N ALA A 56 -9.60 8.47 -10.91
CA ALA A 56 -10.79 8.28 -11.73
C ALA A 56 -11.98 9.10 -11.20
N ALA A 57 -12.28 9.00 -9.89
CA ALA A 57 -13.36 9.74 -9.26
C ALA A 57 -13.18 11.26 -9.40
N THR A 58 -11.94 11.74 -9.17
CA THR A 58 -11.62 13.18 -9.31
C THR A 58 -11.76 13.66 -10.75
N ALA A 59 -11.32 12.86 -11.73
CA ALA A 59 -11.43 13.22 -13.14
C ALA A 59 -12.88 13.28 -13.63
N LEU A 60 -13.79 12.52 -13.02
CA LEU A 60 -15.23 12.53 -13.30
C LEU A 60 -15.99 13.66 -12.56
N ARG A 61 -15.31 14.62 -11.92
CA ARG A 61 -15.94 15.69 -11.13
C ARG A 61 -17.06 16.42 -11.84
N HIS A 62 -16.90 16.68 -13.12
CA HIS A 62 -17.84 17.46 -13.92
C HIS A 62 -18.70 16.61 -14.86
N ALA A 63 -18.58 15.28 -14.79
CA ALA A 63 -19.38 14.37 -15.58
C ALA A 63 -20.84 14.31 -15.05
N SER A 64 -21.80 14.19 -15.96
CA SER A 64 -23.21 13.99 -15.63
C SER A 64 -23.45 12.54 -15.21
N CYS A 65 -22.87 12.12 -14.08
CA CYS A 65 -22.99 10.77 -13.50
C CYS A 65 -22.99 10.81 -12.00
N GLN A 66 -23.51 9.74 -11.39
CA GLN A 66 -23.39 9.47 -9.96
C GLN A 66 -22.23 8.53 -9.72
N ILE A 67 -21.31 8.89 -8.85
CA ILE A 67 -20.13 8.07 -8.52
C ILE A 67 -20.31 7.47 -7.14
N THR A 68 -20.17 6.14 -7.03
CA THR A 68 -20.05 5.45 -5.76
C THR A 68 -18.65 4.86 -5.65
N LEU A 69 -17.82 5.44 -4.79
CA LEU A 69 -16.49 4.91 -4.48
C LEU A 69 -16.59 4.01 -3.25
N ILE A 70 -16.18 2.75 -3.40
CA ILE A 70 -16.25 1.73 -2.36
C ILE A 70 -14.81 1.35 -1.97
N ASP A 71 -14.50 1.42 -0.68
CA ASP A 71 -13.25 0.91 -0.14
C ASP A 71 -13.51 0.23 1.21
N ARG A 72 -12.73 -0.80 1.52
CA ARG A 72 -12.78 -1.48 2.84
C ARG A 72 -12.19 -0.63 3.96
N ARG A 73 -11.50 0.48 3.62
CA ARG A 73 -10.93 1.46 4.54
C ARG A 73 -11.50 2.84 4.30
N ASN A 74 -11.51 3.65 5.34
CA ASN A 74 -12.00 5.01 5.27
C ASN A 74 -10.94 6.03 4.84
N TYR A 75 -9.71 5.58 4.56
CA TYR A 75 -8.57 6.46 4.27
C TYR A 75 -7.86 6.12 2.95
N PHE A 76 -7.36 7.16 2.30
CA PHE A 76 -6.35 7.06 1.27
C PHE A 76 -4.95 6.98 1.91
N LEU A 77 -4.12 6.08 1.42
CA LEU A 77 -2.76 5.87 1.89
C LEU A 77 -1.75 6.31 0.83
N PHE A 78 -0.81 7.18 1.22
CA PHE A 78 0.36 7.49 0.40
C PHE A 78 1.45 6.43 0.65
N GLN A 79 1.28 5.29 0.01
CA GLN A 79 2.05 4.07 0.22
C GLN A 79 3.58 4.22 0.07
N PRO A 80 4.15 5.11 -0.79
CA PRO A 80 5.60 5.26 -0.89
C PRO A 80 6.31 5.64 0.41
N LEU A 81 5.62 6.21 1.40
CA LEU A 81 6.20 6.55 2.71
C LEU A 81 5.84 5.55 3.82
N LEU A 82 5.23 4.43 3.47
CA LEU A 82 4.74 3.45 4.46
C LEU A 82 5.88 2.80 5.26
N TYR A 83 7.05 2.59 4.64
CA TYR A 83 8.23 2.07 5.33
C TYR A 83 8.69 3.00 6.48
N GLN A 84 8.49 4.33 6.37
CA GLN A 84 8.82 5.27 7.44
C GLN A 84 7.88 5.13 8.65
N VAL A 85 6.62 4.75 8.43
CA VAL A 85 5.73 4.39 9.54
C VAL A 85 6.19 3.09 10.20
N ALA A 86 6.59 2.09 9.41
CA ALA A 86 7.11 0.83 9.90
C ALA A 86 8.42 0.95 10.69
N THR A 87 9.21 2.00 10.44
CA THR A 87 10.49 2.27 11.10
C THR A 87 10.44 3.48 12.03
N ALA A 88 9.24 3.84 12.51
CA ALA A 88 9.01 4.93 13.45
C ALA A 88 9.47 6.33 12.97
N GLY A 89 9.65 6.53 11.67
CA GLY A 89 10.03 7.81 11.08
C GLY A 89 8.87 8.79 10.91
N LEU A 90 7.65 8.28 10.69
CA LEU A 90 6.42 9.06 10.50
C LEU A 90 5.25 8.42 11.24
N SER A 91 4.25 9.24 11.55
CA SER A 91 2.96 8.77 12.04
C SER A 91 2.06 8.28 10.88
N PRO A 92 1.18 7.29 11.10
CA PRO A 92 0.17 6.90 10.11
C PRO A 92 -0.63 8.07 9.54
N ALA A 93 -0.99 9.06 10.39
CA ALA A 93 -1.77 10.22 10.01
C ALA A 93 -1.04 11.19 9.07
N ASP A 94 0.30 11.12 8.99
CA ASP A 94 1.10 12.01 8.15
C ASP A 94 1.07 11.58 6.68
N ILE A 95 0.82 10.30 6.42
CA ILE A 95 0.81 9.70 5.08
C ILE A 95 -0.58 9.22 4.65
N ALA A 96 -1.58 9.35 5.49
CA ALA A 96 -2.96 8.96 5.19
C ALA A 96 -3.93 10.11 5.44
N GLY A 97 -5.07 10.04 4.76
CA GLY A 97 -6.14 11.01 4.95
C GLY A 97 -7.52 10.39 4.66
N PRO A 98 -8.58 10.83 5.35
CA PRO A 98 -9.92 10.31 5.13
C PRO A 98 -10.37 10.50 3.68
N ILE A 99 -10.83 9.42 3.03
CA ILE A 99 -11.29 9.49 1.62
C ILE A 99 -12.42 10.50 1.45
N ARG A 100 -13.35 10.56 2.40
CA ARG A 100 -14.47 11.53 2.33
C ARG A 100 -14.00 12.98 2.31
N SER A 101 -12.90 13.30 2.97
CA SER A 101 -12.33 14.65 2.98
C SER A 101 -11.80 15.07 1.62
N LEU A 102 -11.34 14.12 0.79
CA LEU A 102 -10.84 14.39 -0.57
C LEU A 102 -11.97 14.81 -1.52
N PHE A 103 -13.21 14.38 -1.24
CA PHE A 103 -14.38 14.62 -2.07
C PHE A 103 -15.40 15.57 -1.44
N ARG A 104 -15.01 16.34 -0.40
CA ARG A 104 -15.89 17.28 0.30
C ARG A 104 -16.61 18.23 -0.67
N ASP A 105 -15.87 18.73 -1.66
CA ASP A 105 -16.33 19.71 -2.64
C ASP A 105 -16.70 19.08 -4.00
N GLN A 106 -17.00 17.76 -4.00
CA GLN A 106 -17.40 17.01 -5.19
C GLN A 106 -18.73 16.30 -4.94
N PRO A 107 -19.87 16.95 -5.23
CA PRO A 107 -21.21 16.48 -4.83
C PRO A 107 -21.68 15.22 -5.55
N ASN A 108 -21.11 14.90 -6.73
CA ASN A 108 -21.47 13.69 -7.48
C ASN A 108 -20.77 12.43 -6.97
N VAL A 109 -19.95 12.50 -5.90
CA VAL A 109 -19.25 11.34 -5.31
C VAL A 109 -19.86 10.98 -3.96
N ARG A 110 -20.31 9.75 -3.86
CA ARG A 110 -20.65 9.05 -2.61
C ARG A 110 -19.57 8.07 -2.25
N VAL A 111 -19.03 8.13 -1.03
CA VAL A 111 -18.03 7.17 -0.52
C VAL A 111 -18.75 6.15 0.37
N LEU A 112 -18.54 4.86 0.12
CA LEU A 112 -19.02 3.75 0.95
C LEU A 112 -17.82 3.03 1.57
N LEU A 113 -17.89 2.79 2.88
CA LEU A 113 -17.02 1.86 3.57
C LEU A 113 -17.65 0.46 3.40
N GLY A 114 -16.97 -0.45 2.72
CA GLY A 114 -17.50 -1.79 2.47
C GLY A 114 -16.47 -2.71 1.85
N GLU A 115 -16.59 -3.99 2.13
CA GLU A 115 -15.75 -5.04 1.57
C GLU A 115 -16.47 -5.70 0.40
N VAL A 116 -15.82 -5.65 -0.77
CA VAL A 116 -16.30 -6.31 -1.98
C VAL A 116 -15.99 -7.80 -1.89
N THR A 117 -17.00 -8.62 -2.08
CA THR A 117 -16.89 -10.08 -2.08
C THR A 117 -17.11 -10.69 -3.46
N GLY A 118 -17.65 -9.91 -4.42
CA GLY A 118 -17.89 -10.38 -5.77
C GLY A 118 -18.47 -9.29 -6.68
N VAL A 119 -18.61 -9.65 -7.95
CA VAL A 119 -19.30 -8.85 -8.97
C VAL A 119 -20.22 -9.77 -9.76
N ASP A 120 -21.50 -9.42 -9.83
CA ASP A 120 -22.46 -10.06 -10.73
C ASP A 120 -22.51 -9.26 -12.03
N THR A 121 -21.85 -9.79 -13.06
CA THR A 121 -21.80 -9.15 -14.38
C THR A 121 -23.09 -9.31 -15.17
N GLY A 122 -23.95 -10.26 -14.82
CA GLY A 122 -25.25 -10.48 -15.47
C GLY A 122 -26.30 -9.47 -15.02
N THR A 123 -26.30 -9.11 -13.73
CA THR A 123 -27.23 -8.10 -13.16
C THR A 123 -26.59 -6.71 -13.04
N CYS A 124 -25.31 -6.55 -13.41
CA CYS A 124 -24.53 -5.33 -13.26
C CYS A 124 -24.53 -4.82 -11.79
N GLU A 125 -24.19 -5.71 -10.85
CA GLU A 125 -24.15 -5.42 -9.43
C GLU A 125 -22.81 -5.78 -8.80
N VAL A 126 -22.30 -4.90 -7.94
CA VAL A 126 -21.20 -5.20 -7.01
C VAL A 126 -21.79 -5.81 -5.75
N ILE A 127 -21.23 -6.93 -5.33
CA ILE A 127 -21.64 -7.67 -4.13
C ILE A 127 -20.72 -7.26 -2.98
N LEU A 128 -21.29 -6.67 -1.95
CA LEU A 128 -20.66 -6.40 -0.67
C LEU A 128 -21.09 -7.49 0.34
N ARG A 129 -20.45 -7.49 1.49
CA ARG A 129 -20.77 -8.45 2.57
C ARG A 129 -22.24 -8.40 3.01
N ASP A 130 -22.84 -7.20 3.00
CA ASP A 130 -24.17 -6.88 3.54
C ASP A 130 -25.08 -6.12 2.56
N ALA A 131 -24.61 -5.84 1.34
CA ALA A 131 -25.36 -5.05 0.36
C ALA A 131 -25.00 -5.38 -1.09
N ARG A 132 -25.82 -4.91 -2.02
CA ARG A 132 -25.54 -4.91 -3.46
C ARG A 132 -25.60 -3.47 -3.99
N VAL A 133 -24.70 -3.14 -4.92
CA VAL A 133 -24.62 -1.82 -5.54
C VAL A 133 -24.65 -1.96 -7.06
N ALA A 134 -25.73 -1.48 -7.66
CA ALA A 134 -25.89 -1.55 -9.09
C ALA A 134 -25.03 -0.49 -9.80
N TYR A 135 -24.50 -0.82 -11.00
CA TYR A 135 -23.67 0.05 -11.81
C TYR A 135 -24.08 0.04 -13.27
N ASP A 136 -23.78 1.12 -13.97
CA ASP A 136 -23.82 1.22 -15.43
C ASP A 136 -22.38 1.20 -15.98
N TYR A 137 -21.41 1.68 -15.17
CA TYR A 137 -19.97 1.55 -15.39
C TYR A 137 -19.27 1.10 -14.10
N LEU A 138 -18.33 0.18 -14.23
CA LEU A 138 -17.55 -0.33 -13.10
C LEU A 138 -16.05 -0.10 -13.32
N VAL A 139 -15.38 0.50 -12.33
CA VAL A 139 -13.91 0.67 -12.33
C VAL A 139 -13.32 -0.14 -11.20
N VAL A 140 -12.58 -1.18 -11.51
CA VAL A 140 -11.91 -2.05 -10.51
C VAL A 140 -10.48 -1.57 -10.31
N ALA A 141 -10.24 -0.93 -9.16
CA ALA A 141 -8.98 -0.31 -8.74
C ALA A 141 -8.52 -0.82 -7.37
N THR A 142 -8.77 -2.09 -7.09
CA THR A 142 -8.59 -2.75 -5.78
C THR A 142 -7.14 -3.03 -5.41
N GLY A 143 -6.20 -2.76 -6.33
CA GLY A 143 -4.77 -2.83 -6.07
C GLY A 143 -4.24 -4.26 -5.90
N ALA A 144 -3.19 -4.40 -5.10
CA ALA A 144 -2.51 -5.67 -4.85
C ALA A 144 -2.48 -6.01 -3.35
N ARG A 145 -2.24 -7.29 -3.06
CA ARG A 145 -2.02 -7.88 -1.74
C ARG A 145 -0.65 -8.57 -1.67
N HIS A 146 -0.23 -8.97 -0.48
CA HIS A 146 0.98 -9.79 -0.34
C HIS A 146 0.84 -11.12 -1.06
N SER A 147 1.94 -11.61 -1.59
CA SER A 147 2.08 -12.95 -2.14
C SER A 147 3.30 -13.61 -1.51
N TYR A 148 3.09 -14.75 -0.91
CA TYR A 148 4.15 -15.61 -0.37
C TYR A 148 4.50 -16.74 -1.36
N PHE A 149 4.10 -16.61 -2.64
CA PHE A 149 4.38 -17.57 -3.72
C PHE A 149 3.93 -19.00 -3.42
N GLY A 150 2.81 -19.15 -2.73
CA GLY A 150 2.24 -20.44 -2.33
C GLY A 150 2.62 -20.90 -0.93
N HIS A 151 3.38 -20.09 -0.19
CA HIS A 151 3.81 -20.34 1.19
C HIS A 151 3.11 -19.40 2.18
N ASP A 152 1.77 -19.41 2.17
CA ASP A 152 0.98 -18.53 3.03
C ASP A 152 1.19 -18.81 4.53
N GLU A 153 1.72 -19.98 4.88
CA GLU A 153 2.17 -20.36 6.21
C GLU A 153 3.32 -19.49 6.75
N TRP A 154 4.02 -18.74 5.90
CA TRP A 154 5.08 -17.81 6.33
C TRP A 154 4.55 -16.48 6.85
N ALA A 155 3.29 -16.14 6.54
CA ALA A 155 2.70 -14.84 6.89
C ALA A 155 2.77 -14.50 8.40
N PRO A 156 2.56 -15.44 9.35
CA PRO A 156 2.69 -15.16 10.77
C PRO A 156 4.12 -14.82 11.21
N PHE A 157 5.14 -15.34 10.52
CA PHE A 157 6.55 -15.18 10.86
C PHE A 157 7.25 -14.06 10.08
N ALA A 158 6.69 -13.68 8.94
CA ALA A 158 7.26 -12.66 8.05
C ALA A 158 6.17 -11.70 7.57
N PRO A 159 5.71 -10.77 8.41
CA PRO A 159 4.70 -9.79 8.02
C PRO A 159 5.19 -8.95 6.83
N GLY A 160 4.29 -8.74 5.86
CA GLY A 160 4.54 -7.87 4.72
C GLY A 160 4.20 -6.42 5.00
N LEU A 161 4.54 -5.50 4.08
CA LEU A 161 4.32 -4.06 4.21
C LEU A 161 3.49 -3.51 3.05
N LYS A 162 2.18 -3.37 3.26
CA LYS A 162 1.23 -2.87 2.23
C LYS A 162 0.21 -1.87 2.77
N GLN A 163 -0.05 -1.88 4.08
CA GLN A 163 -1.13 -1.15 4.74
C GLN A 163 -0.63 -0.53 6.05
N ILE A 164 -1.41 0.40 6.62
CA ILE A 164 -1.06 1.04 7.90
C ILE A 164 -0.93 0.00 9.02
N ASP A 165 -1.86 -0.95 9.07
CA ASP A 165 -1.84 -2.01 10.09
C ASP A 165 -0.57 -2.85 10.00
N ASP A 166 -0.14 -3.19 8.77
CA ASP A 166 1.14 -3.88 8.54
C ASP A 166 2.31 -3.03 9.08
N ALA A 167 2.34 -1.74 8.74
CA ALA A 167 3.42 -0.85 9.15
C ALA A 167 3.49 -0.65 10.67
N THR A 168 2.35 -0.48 11.32
CA THR A 168 2.30 -0.36 12.79
C THR A 168 2.66 -1.65 13.49
N ASN A 169 2.28 -2.80 12.92
CA ASN A 169 2.68 -4.12 13.41
C ASN A 169 4.20 -4.32 13.27
N ILE A 170 4.77 -4.05 12.08
CA ILE A 170 6.23 -4.13 11.87
C ILE A 170 6.96 -3.18 12.83
N ARG A 171 6.47 -1.95 13.04
CA ARG A 171 7.05 -1.00 13.99
C ARG A 171 7.06 -1.57 15.42
N SER A 172 5.95 -2.14 15.84
CA SER A 172 5.85 -2.73 17.18
C SER A 172 6.80 -3.91 17.35
N HIS A 173 6.87 -4.82 16.37
CA HIS A 173 7.83 -5.93 16.39
C HIS A 173 9.29 -5.45 16.38
N LEU A 174 9.61 -4.47 15.51
CA LEU A 174 10.94 -3.90 15.42
C LEU A 174 11.41 -3.29 16.75
N LEU A 175 10.59 -2.45 17.37
CA LEU A 175 10.95 -1.81 18.65
C LEU A 175 10.96 -2.83 19.79
N PHE A 176 10.02 -3.76 19.82
CA PHE A 176 9.95 -4.80 20.84
C PHE A 176 11.15 -5.75 20.80
N ALA A 177 11.76 -5.99 19.64
CA ALA A 177 12.97 -6.78 19.51
C ALA A 177 14.14 -6.19 20.32
N PHE A 178 14.28 -4.87 20.36
CA PHE A 178 15.30 -4.21 21.20
C PHE A 178 14.99 -4.33 22.69
N GLU A 179 13.72 -4.20 23.10
CA GLU A 179 13.30 -4.41 24.49
C GLU A 179 13.54 -5.86 24.95
N GLN A 180 13.26 -6.84 24.10
CA GLN A 180 13.54 -8.24 24.37
C GLN A 180 15.04 -8.52 24.47
N ALA A 181 15.84 -7.91 23.60
CA ALA A 181 17.30 -8.05 23.64
C ALA A 181 17.89 -7.42 24.92
N GLU A 182 17.37 -6.26 25.38
CA GLU A 182 17.80 -5.60 26.62
C GLU A 182 17.59 -6.49 27.85
N SER A 183 16.51 -7.28 27.86
CA SER A 183 16.15 -8.18 28.95
C SER A 183 16.62 -9.62 28.79
N ALA A 184 17.30 -9.95 27.68
CA ALA A 184 17.66 -11.32 27.36
C ALA A 184 18.72 -11.90 28.31
N ALA A 185 18.54 -13.15 28.70
CA ALA A 185 19.41 -13.85 29.63
C ALA A 185 20.76 -14.33 29.03
N SER A 186 20.89 -14.36 27.69
CA SER A 186 22.09 -14.83 27.01
C SER A 186 22.41 -13.99 25.78
N LEU A 187 23.70 -13.94 25.42
CA LEU A 187 24.19 -13.26 24.22
C LEU A 187 23.65 -13.87 22.91
N ASP A 188 23.36 -15.15 22.89
CA ASP A 188 22.82 -15.81 21.68
C ASP A 188 21.38 -15.39 21.44
N VAL A 189 20.55 -15.30 22.48
CA VAL A 189 19.18 -14.74 22.39
C VAL A 189 19.22 -13.26 22.00
N GLN A 190 20.15 -12.47 22.59
CA GLN A 190 20.32 -11.06 22.19
C GLN A 190 20.61 -10.93 20.69
N ARG A 191 21.57 -11.72 20.18
CA ARG A 191 21.93 -11.71 18.76
C ARG A 191 20.78 -12.12 17.86
N GLU A 192 20.01 -13.14 18.26
CA GLU A 192 18.83 -13.58 17.52
C GLU A 192 17.76 -12.47 17.49
N MET A 193 17.45 -11.84 18.62
CA MET A 193 16.49 -10.72 18.69
C MET A 193 16.95 -9.51 17.89
N LEU A 194 18.25 -9.21 17.86
CA LEU A 194 18.84 -8.10 17.11
C LEU A 194 19.15 -8.45 15.65
N THR A 195 18.71 -9.61 15.14
CA THR A 195 18.84 -9.97 13.73
C THR A 195 17.52 -9.71 13.01
N PHE A 196 17.59 -8.88 11.97
CA PHE A 196 16.47 -8.46 11.13
C PHE A 196 16.72 -8.92 9.70
N VAL A 197 15.86 -9.79 9.18
CA VAL A 197 15.92 -10.28 7.81
C VAL A 197 14.82 -9.65 6.97
N ILE A 198 15.19 -9.02 5.88
CA ILE A 198 14.25 -8.48 4.90
C ILE A 198 14.34 -9.36 3.65
N VAL A 199 13.23 -10.00 3.28
CA VAL A 199 13.14 -10.85 2.10
C VAL A 199 12.57 -10.07 0.93
N GLY A 200 13.37 -9.84 -0.10
CA GLY A 200 13.02 -9.10 -1.32
C GLY A 200 13.78 -7.79 -1.48
N GLY A 201 14.64 -7.74 -2.49
CA GLY A 201 15.50 -6.58 -2.83
C GLY A 201 14.86 -5.57 -3.78
N GLY A 202 13.52 -5.47 -3.82
CA GLY A 202 12.81 -4.38 -4.50
C GLY A 202 12.88 -3.06 -3.71
N PRO A 203 12.26 -1.97 -4.22
CA PRO A 203 12.30 -0.66 -3.53
C PRO A 203 11.87 -0.73 -2.06
N THR A 204 10.77 -1.40 -1.75
CA THR A 204 10.28 -1.54 -0.36
C THR A 204 11.29 -2.21 0.57
N GLY A 205 11.96 -3.29 0.10
CA GLY A 205 12.96 -4.00 0.91
C GLY A 205 14.22 -3.17 1.12
N VAL A 206 14.68 -2.46 0.09
CA VAL A 206 15.83 -1.55 0.16
C VAL A 206 15.57 -0.41 1.13
N GLU A 207 14.42 0.25 1.03
CA GLU A 207 14.00 1.34 1.91
C GLU A 207 13.86 0.89 3.36
N LEU A 208 13.23 -0.28 3.57
CA LEU A 208 13.05 -0.85 4.91
C LEU A 208 14.40 -1.24 5.54
N ALA A 209 15.29 -1.90 4.79
CA ALA A 209 16.60 -2.31 5.28
C ALA A 209 17.47 -1.11 5.69
N GLY A 210 17.53 -0.08 4.84
CA GLY A 210 18.24 1.15 5.14
C GLY A 210 17.69 1.86 6.38
N ALA A 211 16.36 1.98 6.48
CA ALA A 211 15.72 2.65 7.60
C ALA A 211 15.84 1.89 8.93
N ILE A 212 15.79 0.55 8.94
CA ILE A 212 16.04 -0.27 10.14
C ILE A 212 17.49 -0.10 10.60
N SER A 213 18.45 -0.14 9.68
CA SER A 213 19.87 0.05 10.03
C SER A 213 20.13 1.43 10.62
N GLU A 214 19.55 2.49 10.06
CA GLU A 214 19.68 3.85 10.61
C GLU A 214 19.00 3.99 11.99
N LEU A 215 17.82 3.40 12.17
CA LEU A 215 17.13 3.40 13.46
C LEU A 215 18.02 2.75 14.54
N ALA A 216 18.57 1.58 14.25
CA ALA A 216 19.45 0.85 15.18
C ALA A 216 20.72 1.63 15.51
N ARG A 217 21.43 2.15 14.51
CA ARG A 217 22.76 2.77 14.64
C ARG A 217 22.73 4.20 15.12
N HIS A 218 21.61 4.91 14.93
CA HIS A 218 21.50 6.33 15.25
C HIS A 218 20.26 6.66 16.08
N GLY A 219 19.10 6.13 15.73
CA GLY A 219 17.83 6.49 16.33
C GLY A 219 17.67 5.99 17.77
N LEU A 220 18.23 4.82 18.09
CA LEU A 220 18.16 4.18 19.41
C LEU A 220 19.47 4.29 20.21
N LEU A 221 20.44 5.01 19.68
CA LEU A 221 21.73 5.16 20.32
C LEU A 221 21.58 5.77 21.72
N ARG A 222 22.20 5.12 22.75
CA ARG A 222 22.19 5.51 24.17
C ARG A 222 20.84 5.37 24.89
N GLU A 223 19.81 4.77 24.27
CA GLU A 223 18.53 4.52 24.95
C GLU A 223 18.58 3.25 25.82
N PHE A 224 19.35 2.26 25.41
CA PHE A 224 19.54 0.99 26.11
C PHE A 224 20.79 0.99 26.97
N ARG A 225 20.87 0.10 27.98
CA ARG A 225 21.97 0.02 28.96
C ARG A 225 22.73 -1.29 28.89
N VAL A 226 22.06 -2.39 28.52
CA VAL A 226 22.64 -3.73 28.44
C VAL A 226 23.09 -4.04 27.00
N ILE A 227 22.31 -3.65 26.02
CA ILE A 227 22.65 -3.84 24.62
C ILE A 227 23.20 -2.57 23.97
N ASP A 228 24.01 -2.75 22.93
CA ASP A 228 24.30 -1.69 21.96
C ASP A 228 23.40 -1.92 20.71
N PRO A 229 22.38 -1.07 20.49
CA PRO A 229 21.52 -1.20 19.31
C PRO A 229 22.28 -1.20 17.97
N ALA A 230 23.45 -0.56 17.91
CA ALA A 230 24.29 -0.54 16.71
C ALA A 230 24.82 -1.91 16.32
N MET A 231 24.80 -2.89 17.23
CA MET A 231 25.15 -4.30 16.95
C MET A 231 24.04 -5.05 16.24
N ALA A 232 22.89 -4.43 15.97
CA ALA A 232 21.83 -5.04 15.20
C ALA A 232 22.32 -5.43 13.81
N ARG A 233 22.00 -6.67 13.44
CA ARG A 233 22.34 -7.27 12.16
C ARG A 233 21.14 -7.15 11.21
N VAL A 234 21.29 -6.39 10.13
CA VAL A 234 20.24 -6.19 9.11
C VAL A 234 20.67 -6.90 7.83
N ILE A 235 19.86 -7.85 7.37
CA ILE A 235 20.15 -8.68 6.20
C ILE A 235 19.07 -8.46 5.15
N LEU A 236 19.45 -8.02 3.95
CA LEU A 236 18.56 -7.93 2.79
C LEU A 236 18.82 -9.11 1.85
N MET A 237 17.82 -9.99 1.72
CA MET A 237 17.90 -11.17 0.86
C MET A 237 17.16 -10.94 -0.46
N GLN A 238 17.84 -11.24 -1.57
CA GLN A 238 17.28 -11.14 -2.92
C GLN A 238 17.57 -12.43 -3.70
N SER A 239 16.54 -13.05 -4.26
CA SER A 239 16.68 -14.28 -5.08
C SER A 239 17.40 -14.05 -6.41
N GLY A 240 17.21 -12.86 -7.01
CA GLY A 240 17.90 -12.46 -8.25
C GLY A 240 19.35 -12.03 -8.02
N PRO A 241 20.10 -11.81 -9.11
CA PRO A 241 21.53 -11.48 -9.06
C PRO A 241 21.83 -10.07 -8.53
N ARG A 242 20.84 -9.19 -8.40
CA ARG A 242 21.00 -7.81 -7.92
C ARG A 242 19.73 -7.30 -7.23
N ILE A 243 19.88 -6.35 -6.34
CA ILE A 243 18.77 -5.59 -5.77
C ILE A 243 18.22 -4.57 -6.80
N LEU A 244 17.04 -4.01 -6.57
CA LEU A 244 16.38 -3.06 -7.47
C LEU A 244 16.40 -3.54 -8.95
N PRO A 245 15.90 -4.74 -9.25
CA PRO A 245 16.06 -5.35 -10.58
C PRO A 245 15.41 -4.55 -11.71
N THR A 246 14.46 -3.67 -11.39
CA THR A 246 13.77 -2.79 -12.35
C THR A 246 14.53 -1.49 -12.64
N PHE A 247 15.61 -1.21 -11.88
CA PHE A 247 16.48 -0.06 -12.12
C PHE A 247 17.65 -0.45 -13.03
N PRO A 248 18.31 0.52 -13.69
CA PRO A 248 19.58 0.32 -14.37
C PRO A 248 20.62 -0.31 -13.43
N GLU A 249 21.49 -1.14 -13.97
CA GLU A 249 22.50 -1.87 -13.19
C GLU A 249 23.41 -0.94 -12.36
N SER A 250 23.83 0.19 -12.95
CA SER A 250 24.64 1.18 -12.22
C SER A 250 23.96 1.68 -10.95
N LEU A 251 22.67 2.00 -11.00
CA LEU A 251 21.91 2.45 -9.84
C LEU A 251 21.66 1.32 -8.82
N SER A 252 21.58 0.09 -9.29
CA SER A 252 21.52 -1.11 -8.44
C SER A 252 22.80 -1.29 -7.62
N LEU A 253 23.96 -1.07 -8.27
CA LEU A 253 25.28 -1.15 -7.62
C LEU A 253 25.47 0.00 -6.62
N ASP A 254 25.10 1.24 -6.99
CA ASP A 254 25.14 2.38 -6.09
C ASP A 254 24.26 2.14 -4.84
N ALA A 255 23.06 1.57 -5.02
CA ALA A 255 22.16 1.24 -3.92
C ALA A 255 22.74 0.15 -3.01
N ALA A 256 23.37 -0.89 -3.58
CA ALA A 256 24.01 -1.93 -2.80
C ALA A 256 25.20 -1.40 -1.99
N ALA A 257 26.04 -0.56 -2.58
CA ALA A 257 27.15 0.10 -1.90
C ALA A 257 26.64 0.97 -0.73
N ALA A 258 25.63 1.81 -0.96
CA ALA A 258 25.06 2.67 0.08
C ALA A 258 24.43 1.86 1.24
N LEU A 259 23.75 0.73 0.96
CA LEU A 259 23.26 -0.18 2.01
C LEU A 259 24.40 -0.80 2.81
N THR A 260 25.49 -1.21 2.14
CA THR A 260 26.66 -1.79 2.80
C THR A 260 27.34 -0.76 3.70
N GLU A 261 27.46 0.50 3.27
CA GLU A 261 27.96 1.60 4.11
C GLU A 261 27.08 1.84 5.36
N LEU A 262 25.76 1.63 5.25
CA LEU A 262 24.86 1.64 6.40
C LEU A 262 24.98 0.37 7.27
N GLY A 263 25.81 -0.62 6.89
CA GLY A 263 26.02 -1.87 7.61
C GLY A 263 24.92 -2.91 7.37
N VAL A 264 24.20 -2.82 6.25
CA VAL A 264 23.26 -3.85 5.80
C VAL A 264 24.03 -4.95 5.02
N GLU A 265 23.81 -6.20 5.39
CA GLU A 265 24.30 -7.35 4.63
C GLU A 265 23.38 -7.61 3.44
N VAL A 266 23.87 -7.36 2.22
CA VAL A 266 23.12 -7.59 0.99
C VAL A 266 23.47 -8.96 0.40
N LEU A 267 22.52 -9.89 0.45
CA LEU A 267 22.67 -11.27 -0.05
C LEU A 267 21.83 -11.42 -1.34
N THR A 268 22.51 -11.42 -2.48
CA THR A 268 21.90 -11.69 -3.79
C THR A 268 22.03 -13.16 -4.19
N GLY A 269 21.23 -13.62 -5.16
CA GLY A 269 21.20 -15.04 -5.54
C GLY A 269 20.69 -15.96 -4.42
N SER A 270 20.00 -15.40 -3.41
CA SER A 270 19.63 -16.07 -2.18
C SER A 270 18.13 -16.27 -2.11
N THR A 271 17.68 -17.46 -2.51
CA THR A 271 16.25 -17.82 -2.44
C THR A 271 15.93 -18.41 -1.06
N VAL A 272 14.99 -17.81 -0.36
CA VAL A 272 14.47 -18.33 0.90
C VAL A 272 13.66 -19.58 0.64
N GLN A 273 13.98 -20.66 1.35
CA GLN A 273 13.38 -21.99 1.21
C GLN A 273 12.31 -22.23 2.31
N ARG A 274 12.50 -21.64 3.49
CA ARG A 274 11.60 -21.78 4.62
C ARG A 274 11.72 -20.58 5.55
N ILE A 275 10.60 -20.19 6.15
CA ILE A 275 10.51 -19.20 7.22
C ILE A 275 9.72 -19.84 8.37
N ASP A 276 10.26 -19.75 9.58
CA ASP A 276 9.61 -20.19 10.81
C ASP A 276 9.99 -19.26 11.99
N ASP A 277 9.60 -19.61 13.20
CA ASP A 277 9.85 -18.84 14.43
C ASP A 277 11.35 -18.69 14.78
N GLY A 278 12.21 -19.54 14.25
CA GLY A 278 13.67 -19.49 14.44
C GLY A 278 14.41 -18.73 13.34
N GLY A 279 13.72 -18.14 12.37
CA GLY A 279 14.32 -17.35 11.29
C GLY A 279 14.10 -17.91 9.90
N VAL A 280 15.13 -17.84 9.03
CA VAL A 280 15.02 -18.25 7.61
C VAL A 280 16.02 -19.34 7.25
N ILE A 281 15.64 -20.20 6.30
CA ILE A 281 16.54 -21.17 5.66
C ILE A 281 16.81 -20.73 4.23
N VAL A 282 18.11 -20.59 3.91
CA VAL A 282 18.61 -20.18 2.59
C VAL A 282 19.78 -21.10 2.23
N SER A 283 19.75 -21.72 1.05
CA SER A 283 20.80 -22.65 0.60
C SER A 283 21.14 -23.72 1.66
N ASP A 284 20.10 -24.32 2.24
CA ASP A 284 20.15 -25.36 3.29
C ASP A 284 20.85 -24.92 4.60
N ARG A 285 21.07 -23.61 4.77
CA ARG A 285 21.63 -23.04 6.00
C ARG A 285 20.60 -22.20 6.71
N ARG A 286 20.49 -22.38 8.03
CA ARG A 286 19.65 -21.54 8.88
C ARG A 286 20.37 -20.24 9.20
N VAL A 287 19.67 -19.14 9.00
CA VAL A 287 20.02 -17.82 9.53
C VAL A 287 19.08 -17.56 10.72
N PRO A 288 19.56 -17.69 11.96
CA PRO A 288 18.76 -17.39 13.13
C PRO A 288 18.37 -15.91 13.12
N ALA A 289 17.09 -15.62 13.27
CA ALA A 289 16.58 -14.25 13.26
C ALA A 289 15.26 -14.18 14.01
N GLY A 290 15.18 -13.32 14.98
CA GLY A 290 13.94 -13.04 15.70
C GLY A 290 12.94 -12.23 14.89
N ASN A 291 13.40 -11.57 13.81
CA ASN A 291 12.58 -10.65 13.02
C ASN A 291 12.78 -10.90 11.53
N VAL A 292 11.72 -11.29 10.84
CA VAL A 292 11.71 -11.46 9.39
C VAL A 292 10.60 -10.59 8.80
N PHE A 293 10.91 -9.84 7.73
CA PHE A 293 9.95 -8.97 7.04
C PHE A 293 9.86 -9.33 5.56
N TRP A 294 8.63 -9.40 5.04
CA TRP A 294 8.38 -9.80 3.67
C TRP A 294 8.20 -8.60 2.73
N ALA A 295 9.10 -8.45 1.78
CA ALA A 295 9.06 -7.44 0.73
C ALA A 295 9.20 -8.04 -0.69
N ALA A 296 9.09 -9.38 -0.84
CA ALA A 296 9.47 -10.08 -2.06
C ALA A 296 8.36 -10.20 -3.11
N GLY A 297 7.10 -10.14 -2.73
CA GLY A 297 6.04 -10.40 -3.70
C GLY A 297 4.71 -9.72 -3.40
N VAL A 298 4.05 -9.35 -4.49
CA VAL A 298 2.67 -8.89 -4.49
C VAL A 298 1.89 -9.60 -5.59
N MET A 299 0.61 -9.83 -5.35
CA MET A 299 -0.34 -10.32 -6.34
C MET A 299 -1.57 -9.41 -6.37
N ALA A 300 -2.26 -9.37 -7.49
CA ALA A 300 -3.48 -8.59 -7.62
C ALA A 300 -4.56 -9.05 -6.62
N SER A 301 -5.51 -8.16 -6.34
CA SER A 301 -6.74 -8.53 -5.65
C SER A 301 -7.50 -9.62 -6.44
N PRO A 302 -8.46 -10.34 -5.82
CA PRO A 302 -9.20 -11.42 -6.50
C PRO A 302 -10.20 -10.91 -7.56
N ALA A 303 -9.95 -9.75 -8.15
CA ALA A 303 -10.82 -9.12 -9.15
C ALA A 303 -11.06 -9.98 -10.39
N ALA A 304 -10.04 -10.73 -10.85
CA ALA A 304 -10.19 -11.63 -11.98
C ALA A 304 -11.18 -12.77 -11.69
N GLU A 305 -11.21 -13.27 -10.46
CA GLU A 305 -12.16 -14.30 -10.01
C GLU A 305 -13.57 -13.72 -9.95
N TRP A 306 -13.75 -12.51 -9.38
CA TRP A 306 -15.05 -11.83 -9.30
C TRP A 306 -15.67 -11.58 -10.68
N LEU A 307 -14.82 -11.23 -11.66
CA LEU A 307 -15.24 -10.91 -13.02
C LEU A 307 -15.25 -12.13 -13.95
N LYS A 308 -14.78 -13.29 -13.49
CA LYS A 308 -14.54 -14.48 -14.31
C LYS A 308 -13.71 -14.14 -15.56
N ALA A 309 -12.74 -13.24 -15.41
CA ALA A 309 -11.93 -12.68 -16.48
C ALA A 309 -10.56 -13.37 -16.58
N GLY A 310 -9.95 -13.31 -17.75
CA GLY A 310 -8.58 -13.79 -17.94
C GLY A 310 -7.59 -13.03 -17.09
N ALA A 311 -6.64 -13.74 -16.47
CA ALA A 311 -5.59 -13.16 -15.64
C ALA A 311 -4.19 -13.66 -16.05
N ASP A 312 -3.15 -12.97 -15.54
CA ASP A 312 -1.78 -13.46 -15.57
C ASP A 312 -1.45 -14.27 -14.30
N ARG A 313 -0.19 -14.70 -14.18
CA ARG A 313 0.29 -15.47 -13.02
C ARG A 313 0.24 -14.67 -11.71
N ALA A 314 0.26 -13.33 -11.77
CA ALA A 314 0.13 -12.45 -10.62
C ALA A 314 -1.34 -12.12 -10.29
N GLY A 315 -2.31 -12.73 -10.97
CA GLY A 315 -3.74 -12.50 -10.77
C GLY A 315 -4.25 -11.19 -11.38
N ARG A 316 -3.43 -10.47 -12.19
CA ARG A 316 -3.83 -9.21 -12.80
C ARG A 316 -4.81 -9.45 -13.94
N VAL A 317 -5.94 -8.76 -13.94
CA VAL A 317 -6.97 -8.83 -14.97
C VAL A 317 -6.40 -8.36 -16.31
N LYS A 318 -6.46 -9.20 -17.34
CA LYS A 318 -6.10 -8.80 -18.70
C LYS A 318 -7.12 -7.79 -19.21
N VAL A 319 -6.65 -6.67 -19.75
CA VAL A 319 -7.51 -5.60 -20.27
C VAL A 319 -7.21 -5.29 -21.72
N THR A 320 -8.17 -4.66 -22.37
CA THR A 320 -8.05 -4.15 -23.74
C THR A 320 -7.21 -2.86 -23.78
N GLU A 321 -6.96 -2.34 -24.99
CA GLU A 321 -6.28 -1.05 -25.20
C GLU A 321 -6.99 0.14 -24.52
N ASN A 322 -8.28 0.02 -24.23
CA ASN A 322 -9.10 1.00 -23.53
C ASN A 322 -9.22 0.71 -22.02
N LEU A 323 -8.44 -0.22 -21.49
CA LEU A 323 -8.47 -0.67 -20.13
C LEU A 323 -9.80 -1.32 -19.69
N SER A 324 -10.69 -1.66 -20.65
CA SER A 324 -11.89 -2.44 -20.37
C SER A 324 -11.57 -3.92 -20.25
N VAL A 325 -12.39 -4.66 -19.53
CA VAL A 325 -12.30 -6.12 -19.42
C VAL A 325 -12.85 -6.74 -20.72
N PRO A 326 -12.15 -7.67 -21.38
CA PRO A 326 -12.64 -8.33 -22.58
C PRO A 326 -14.03 -8.96 -22.37
N GLY A 327 -14.98 -8.64 -23.25
CA GLY A 327 -16.37 -9.07 -23.15
C GLY A 327 -17.28 -8.14 -22.33
N PHE A 328 -16.71 -7.19 -21.58
CA PHE A 328 -17.43 -6.26 -20.71
C PHE A 328 -16.94 -4.82 -20.97
N PRO A 329 -17.43 -4.15 -22.02
CA PRO A 329 -16.96 -2.81 -22.34
C PRO A 329 -17.22 -1.79 -21.21
N GLU A 330 -18.23 -1.96 -20.40
CA GLU A 330 -18.60 -1.11 -19.25
C GLU A 330 -17.75 -1.34 -18.01
N ILE A 331 -16.95 -2.43 -17.95
CA ILE A 331 -16.11 -2.78 -16.81
C ILE A 331 -14.64 -2.50 -17.15
N PHE A 332 -13.97 -1.74 -16.29
CA PHE A 332 -12.56 -1.38 -16.41
C PHE A 332 -11.75 -1.91 -15.25
N ALA A 333 -10.51 -2.34 -15.50
CA ALA A 333 -9.55 -2.63 -14.45
C ALA A 333 -8.32 -1.73 -14.58
N ILE A 334 -7.81 -1.21 -13.45
CA ILE A 334 -6.70 -0.23 -13.42
C ILE A 334 -5.77 -0.45 -12.24
N GLY A 335 -4.57 0.14 -12.32
CA GLY A 335 -3.52 0.02 -11.30
C GLY A 335 -2.97 -1.40 -11.21
N ASP A 336 -2.55 -1.78 -10.00
CA ASP A 336 -1.97 -3.11 -9.73
C ASP A 336 -2.96 -4.26 -9.97
N THR A 337 -4.24 -3.97 -10.14
CA THR A 337 -5.29 -4.94 -10.47
C THR A 337 -5.24 -5.36 -11.95
N ALA A 338 -4.70 -4.51 -12.85
CA ALA A 338 -4.76 -4.69 -14.28
C ALA A 338 -3.43 -5.10 -14.91
N LEU A 339 -3.48 -5.99 -15.89
CA LEU A 339 -2.40 -6.23 -16.84
C LEU A 339 -2.71 -5.44 -18.12
N SER A 340 -2.04 -4.31 -18.29
CA SER A 340 -2.13 -3.46 -19.49
C SER A 340 -0.78 -3.32 -20.17
N ASP A 341 -0.76 -3.10 -21.47
CA ASP A 341 0.46 -2.88 -22.22
C ASP A 341 1.08 -1.50 -21.94
N GLY A 342 2.41 -1.46 -21.91
CA GLY A 342 3.19 -0.24 -21.80
C GLY A 342 3.44 0.43 -23.15
N TRP A 343 4.40 1.35 -23.19
CA TRP A 343 4.73 2.08 -24.41
C TRP A 343 5.57 1.28 -25.42
N ASP A 344 6.21 0.21 -24.98
CA ASP A 344 7.18 -0.62 -25.70
C ASP A 344 6.74 -2.10 -25.84
N GLY A 345 5.47 -2.38 -25.53
CA GLY A 345 4.93 -3.74 -25.49
C GLY A 345 5.24 -4.49 -24.19
N THR A 346 5.89 -3.82 -23.21
CA THR A 346 6.04 -4.37 -21.85
C THR A 346 4.82 -4.03 -20.99
N PRO A 347 4.48 -4.86 -19.99
CA PRO A 347 3.40 -4.54 -19.06
C PRO A 347 3.67 -3.25 -18.30
N VAL A 348 2.62 -2.43 -18.11
CA VAL A 348 2.67 -1.23 -17.27
C VAL A 348 3.06 -1.62 -15.85
N PRO A 349 4.07 -0.96 -15.25
CA PRO A 349 4.53 -1.28 -13.91
C PRO A 349 3.47 -0.91 -12.85
N GLY A 350 3.42 -1.67 -11.75
CA GLY A 350 2.58 -1.40 -10.58
C GLY A 350 3.07 -0.19 -9.78
N LEU A 351 2.94 1.00 -10.33
CA LEU A 351 3.39 2.26 -9.75
C LEU A 351 2.23 3.26 -9.59
N ALA A 352 2.29 4.08 -8.55
CA ALA A 352 1.28 5.12 -8.30
C ALA A 352 1.05 6.07 -9.50
N PRO A 353 2.07 6.56 -10.24
CA PRO A 353 1.88 7.34 -11.46
C PRO A 353 1.11 6.59 -12.55
N ALA A 354 1.36 5.28 -12.71
CA ALA A 354 0.65 4.47 -13.70
C ALA A 354 -0.83 4.34 -13.35
N ALA A 355 -1.15 3.99 -12.10
CA ALA A 355 -2.52 3.90 -11.63
C ALA A 355 -3.27 5.23 -11.78
N LYS A 356 -2.63 6.38 -11.48
CA LYS A 356 -3.24 7.71 -11.68
C LYS A 356 -3.52 8.02 -13.14
N GLN A 357 -2.59 7.68 -14.05
CA GLN A 357 -2.78 7.88 -15.49
C GLN A 357 -3.92 7.01 -16.02
N GLN A 358 -3.97 5.74 -15.64
CA GLN A 358 -5.05 4.83 -16.00
C GLN A 358 -6.41 5.30 -15.49
N GLY A 359 -6.50 5.75 -14.22
CA GLY A 359 -7.73 6.28 -13.65
C GLY A 359 -8.27 7.49 -14.43
N ARG A 360 -7.40 8.46 -14.77
CA ARG A 360 -7.78 9.63 -15.59
C ARG A 360 -8.22 9.22 -16.99
N TYR A 361 -7.53 8.27 -17.58
CA TYR A 361 -7.87 7.77 -18.91
C TYR A 361 -9.23 7.08 -18.93
N VAL A 362 -9.50 6.16 -17.98
CA VAL A 362 -10.81 5.50 -17.88
C VAL A 362 -11.93 6.51 -17.64
N ALA A 363 -11.70 7.53 -16.81
CA ALA A 363 -12.66 8.62 -16.63
C ALA A 363 -12.96 9.32 -17.96
N SER A 364 -11.96 9.57 -18.83
CA SER A 364 -12.19 10.17 -20.15
C SER A 364 -12.96 9.25 -21.09
N VAL A 365 -12.77 7.94 -21.03
CA VAL A 365 -13.55 6.95 -21.79
C VAL A 365 -15.01 6.96 -21.33
N ILE A 366 -15.25 6.93 -20.01
CA ILE A 366 -16.61 6.96 -19.44
C ILE A 366 -17.32 8.26 -19.82
N MET A 367 -16.66 9.42 -19.67
CA MET A 367 -17.24 10.72 -20.08
C MET A 367 -17.61 10.73 -21.55
N ALA A 368 -16.71 10.26 -22.44
CA ALA A 368 -16.99 10.21 -23.87
C ALA A 368 -18.23 9.34 -24.20
N ARG A 369 -18.39 8.22 -23.50
CA ARG A 369 -19.59 7.36 -23.67
C ARG A 369 -20.87 8.02 -23.16
N ILE A 370 -20.83 8.66 -21.98
CA ILE A 370 -21.99 9.36 -21.42
C ILE A 370 -22.43 10.50 -22.32
N GLU A 371 -21.48 11.20 -22.92
CA GLU A 371 -21.73 12.37 -23.77
C GLU A 371 -21.92 12.01 -25.28
N GLY A 372 -21.84 10.73 -25.65
CA GLY A 372 -21.93 10.29 -27.04
C GLY A 372 -20.79 10.81 -27.93
N ARG A 373 -19.64 11.13 -27.33
CA ARG A 373 -18.45 11.62 -28.07
C ARG A 373 -17.56 10.47 -28.55
N PRO A 374 -16.71 10.69 -29.57
CA PRO A 374 -15.69 9.72 -29.94
C PRO A 374 -14.80 9.34 -28.75
N LEU A 375 -14.47 8.04 -28.65
CA LEU A 375 -13.59 7.54 -27.61
C LEU A 375 -12.19 8.13 -27.76
N PRO A 376 -11.47 8.37 -26.65
CA PRO A 376 -10.06 8.74 -26.71
C PRO A 376 -9.23 7.63 -27.35
N SER A 377 -8.08 8.00 -27.91
CA SER A 377 -7.11 7.03 -28.41
C SER A 377 -6.72 6.02 -27.30
N ARG A 378 -6.20 4.85 -27.71
CA ARG A 378 -5.76 3.81 -26.77
C ARG A 378 -4.88 4.37 -25.66
N PHE A 379 -4.93 3.75 -24.48
CA PHE A 379 -4.10 4.10 -23.35
C PHE A 379 -2.61 3.94 -23.68
N ARG A 380 -1.82 4.96 -23.30
CA ARG A 380 -0.36 4.91 -23.37
C ARG A 380 0.22 5.41 -22.07
N TYR A 381 0.96 4.56 -21.40
CA TYR A 381 1.66 4.95 -20.16
C TYR A 381 2.84 5.86 -20.49
N ARG A 382 2.97 6.94 -19.74
CA ARG A 382 4.13 7.83 -19.77
C ARG A 382 4.92 7.63 -18.49
N HIS A 383 6.10 7.03 -18.61
CA HIS A 383 6.95 6.80 -17.45
C HIS A 383 7.38 8.12 -16.82
N ALA A 384 7.11 8.26 -15.51
CA ALA A 384 7.41 9.48 -14.76
C ALA A 384 8.73 9.40 -13.97
N GLY A 385 9.44 8.27 -14.09
CA GLY A 385 10.62 7.93 -13.32
C GLY A 385 10.38 6.94 -12.21
N SER A 386 11.46 6.33 -11.74
CA SER A 386 11.51 5.42 -10.57
C SER A 386 12.48 5.97 -9.55
N LEU A 387 12.09 5.95 -8.27
CA LEU A 387 12.91 6.44 -7.18
C LEU A 387 12.89 5.42 -6.03
N ALA A 388 14.04 5.25 -5.37
CA ALA A 388 14.14 4.48 -4.13
C ALA A 388 15.16 5.16 -3.21
N THR A 389 14.84 5.30 -1.91
CA THR A 389 15.77 5.87 -0.94
C THR A 389 16.54 4.79 -0.22
N ILE A 390 17.77 5.13 0.18
CA ILE A 390 18.67 4.28 0.96
C ILE A 390 19.05 5.06 2.21
N GLY A 391 18.25 4.93 3.27
CA GLY A 391 18.41 5.76 4.45
C GLY A 391 18.16 7.25 4.16
N ARG A 392 18.77 8.15 4.98
CA ARG A 392 18.47 9.59 4.97
C ARG A 392 19.41 10.44 4.11
N LYS A 393 20.44 9.86 3.53
CA LYS A 393 21.47 10.63 2.79
C LYS A 393 21.68 10.14 1.39
N ALA A 394 21.12 9.02 1.01
CA ALA A 394 21.26 8.44 -0.30
C ALA A 394 19.92 8.01 -0.89
N ALA A 395 19.81 8.10 -2.19
CA ALA A 395 18.71 7.55 -2.98
C ALA A 395 19.22 7.22 -4.38
N VAL A 396 18.42 6.50 -5.14
CA VAL A 396 18.60 6.31 -6.57
C VAL A 396 17.36 6.81 -7.30
N ALA A 397 17.55 7.45 -8.45
CA ALA A 397 16.47 7.97 -9.27
C ALA A 397 16.77 7.72 -10.74
N ASP A 398 15.81 7.11 -11.44
CA ASP A 398 15.87 6.87 -12.88
C ASP A 398 14.72 7.59 -13.58
N PHE A 399 15.04 8.57 -14.38
CA PHE A 399 14.12 9.33 -15.25
C PHE A 399 14.31 8.96 -16.73
N GLY A 400 14.87 7.79 -17.01
CA GLY A 400 15.21 7.32 -18.33
C GLY A 400 16.54 7.89 -18.84
N ARG A 401 16.55 9.13 -19.29
CA ARG A 401 17.78 9.80 -19.75
C ARG A 401 18.65 10.36 -18.63
N LEU A 402 18.04 10.74 -17.52
CA LEU A 402 18.71 11.28 -16.33
C LEU A 402 18.69 10.22 -15.21
N ARG A 403 19.86 9.81 -14.77
CA ARG A 403 20.08 8.90 -13.65
C ARG A 403 20.83 9.64 -12.56
N LEU A 404 20.32 9.56 -11.33
CA LEU A 404 20.90 10.23 -10.17
C LEU A 404 21.09 9.20 -9.06
N SER A 405 22.18 9.36 -8.29
CA SER A 405 22.44 8.58 -7.07
C SER A 405 22.96 9.49 -5.95
N GLY A 406 23.01 8.97 -4.73
CA GLY A 406 23.52 9.65 -3.55
C GLY A 406 22.62 10.80 -3.06
N ALA A 407 23.25 11.86 -2.53
CA ALA A 407 22.56 12.97 -1.86
C ALA A 407 21.65 13.78 -2.80
N ILE A 408 22.07 13.99 -4.04
CA ILE A 408 21.27 14.74 -5.04
C ILE A 408 19.96 13.97 -5.31
N ALA A 409 20.05 12.67 -5.53
CA ALA A 409 18.88 11.82 -5.73
C ALA A 409 17.96 11.83 -4.51
N TRP A 410 18.51 11.89 -3.29
CA TRP A 410 17.75 11.95 -2.05
C TRP A 410 16.94 13.26 -1.95
N TRP A 411 17.53 14.41 -2.27
CA TRP A 411 16.78 15.68 -2.30
C TRP A 411 15.68 15.68 -3.35
N VAL A 412 15.95 15.16 -4.55
CA VAL A 412 14.95 15.01 -5.61
C VAL A 412 13.82 14.08 -5.14
N TRP A 413 14.17 12.94 -4.53
CA TRP A 413 13.20 12.01 -3.94
C TRP A 413 12.32 12.71 -2.90
N GLY A 414 12.93 13.48 -1.97
CA GLY A 414 12.20 14.19 -0.92
C GLY A 414 11.21 15.21 -1.49
N VAL A 415 11.64 16.07 -2.40
CA VAL A 415 10.77 17.07 -3.03
C VAL A 415 9.62 16.40 -3.78
N VAL A 416 9.89 15.37 -4.57
CA VAL A 416 8.86 14.64 -5.32
C VAL A 416 7.83 14.05 -4.37
N HIS A 417 8.26 13.39 -3.28
CA HIS A 417 7.34 12.74 -2.34
C HIS A 417 6.47 13.76 -1.57
N ILE A 418 7.03 14.88 -1.14
CA ILE A 418 6.27 15.97 -0.50
C ILE A 418 5.23 16.55 -1.47
N LEU A 419 5.57 16.79 -2.73
CA LEU A 419 4.66 17.34 -3.72
C LEU A 419 3.48 16.39 -4.03
N PHE A 420 3.74 15.08 -4.04
CA PHE A 420 2.70 14.07 -4.31
C PHE A 420 1.89 13.66 -3.08
N LEU A 421 2.31 14.05 -1.88
CA LEU A 421 1.57 13.78 -0.64
C LEU A 421 0.23 14.54 -0.64
N SER A 422 -0.83 13.88 -0.15
CA SER A 422 -2.16 14.48 -0.13
C SER A 422 -2.34 15.45 1.03
N GLY A 423 -2.84 16.66 0.71
CA GLY A 423 -3.17 17.69 1.68
C GLY A 423 -1.99 18.57 2.08
N MET A 424 -2.24 19.88 2.19
CA MET A 424 -1.19 20.87 2.56
C MET A 424 -0.65 20.62 3.97
N ARG A 425 -1.53 20.22 4.91
CA ARG A 425 -1.12 19.88 6.28
C ARG A 425 -0.08 18.77 6.30
N ASN A 426 -0.34 17.65 5.62
CA ASN A 426 0.57 16.51 5.62
C ASN A 426 1.90 16.85 4.94
N ARG A 427 1.88 17.66 3.87
CA ARG A 427 3.12 18.16 3.24
C ARG A 427 3.98 18.95 4.20
N ALA A 428 3.36 19.88 4.96
CA ALA A 428 4.08 20.71 5.92
C ALA A 428 4.61 19.87 7.10
N VAL A 429 3.79 18.98 7.65
CA VAL A 429 4.19 18.12 8.77
C VAL A 429 5.34 17.21 8.37
N VAL A 430 5.23 16.48 7.27
CA VAL A 430 6.30 15.58 6.80
C VAL A 430 7.58 16.36 6.48
N ALA A 431 7.49 17.55 5.88
CA ALA A 431 8.68 18.38 5.63
C ALA A 431 9.38 18.79 6.92
N LEU A 432 8.60 19.18 7.97
CA LEU A 432 9.14 19.53 9.27
C LEU A 432 9.72 18.34 10.03
N GLU A 433 9.04 17.19 10.01
CA GLU A 433 9.54 15.95 10.61
C GLU A 433 10.84 15.48 9.94
N TRP A 434 10.93 15.54 8.62
CA TRP A 434 12.16 15.21 7.92
C TRP A 434 13.30 16.19 8.21
N PHE A 435 13.00 17.50 8.29
CA PHE A 435 13.98 18.51 8.67
C PHE A 435 14.50 18.27 10.09
N TRP A 436 13.59 17.98 11.05
CA TRP A 436 13.95 17.68 12.41
C TRP A 436 14.77 16.38 12.52
N ALA A 437 14.31 15.30 11.88
CA ALA A 437 15.03 14.04 11.83
C ALA A 437 16.41 14.17 11.17
N TYR A 438 16.54 15.01 10.17
CA TYR A 438 17.83 15.29 9.53
C TYR A 438 18.84 15.93 10.50
N LEU A 439 18.37 16.82 11.38
CA LEU A 439 19.24 17.51 12.36
C LEU A 439 19.53 16.64 13.59
N THR A 440 18.56 15.91 14.11
CA THR A 440 18.64 15.32 15.47
C THR A 440 18.82 13.82 15.50
N TYR A 441 18.51 13.09 14.42
CA TYR A 441 18.42 11.62 14.37
C TYR A 441 17.35 10.99 15.29
N HIS A 442 16.46 11.78 15.91
CA HIS A 442 15.43 11.30 16.83
C HIS A 442 14.05 11.32 16.15
N PRO A 443 13.56 10.17 15.62
CA PRO A 443 12.19 10.07 15.15
C PRO A 443 11.22 10.14 16.34
N SER A 444 10.11 10.84 16.15
CA SER A 444 9.14 11.14 17.23
C SER A 444 8.15 10.00 17.52
N THR A 445 8.04 8.99 16.65
CA THR A 445 6.93 8.01 16.68
C THR A 445 7.36 6.60 17.14
N ARG A 446 8.35 6.50 18.01
CA ARG A 446 8.86 5.22 18.56
C ARG A 446 7.96 4.67 19.66
N LEU A 447 6.77 4.26 19.27
CA LEU A 447 5.76 3.72 20.18
C LEU A 447 5.44 2.28 19.78
N ILE A 448 5.49 1.38 20.75
CA ILE A 448 4.96 0.04 20.66
C ILE A 448 3.45 0.15 20.90
N THR A 449 2.63 -0.20 19.90
CA THR A 449 1.17 -0.08 19.97
C THR A 449 0.52 -1.39 19.54
N GLY A 450 -0.66 -1.68 20.09
CA GLY A 450 -1.38 -2.94 19.84
C GLY A 450 -0.93 -4.08 20.76
N ASP A 451 -1.55 -5.23 20.59
CA ASP A 451 -1.18 -6.44 21.31
C ASP A 451 0.10 -7.02 20.69
N VAL A 452 1.24 -6.70 21.30
CA VAL A 452 2.49 -7.40 20.97
C VAL A 452 2.43 -8.73 21.74
N PRO A 453 2.44 -9.88 21.07
CA PRO A 453 2.49 -11.14 21.77
C PRO A 453 3.83 -11.19 22.53
N PHE A 454 3.78 -11.09 23.86
CA PHE A 454 4.88 -11.54 24.68
C PHE A 454 5.01 -13.04 24.41
N VAL A 455 5.94 -13.39 23.52
CA VAL A 455 6.32 -14.79 23.34
C VAL A 455 7.02 -15.18 24.64
N GLU A 456 6.28 -15.82 25.55
CA GLU A 456 6.89 -16.62 26.60
C GLU A 456 7.67 -17.74 25.92
N ARG A 457 8.88 -17.42 25.44
CA ARG A 457 9.86 -18.45 25.10
C ARG A 457 10.25 -19.05 26.45
N SER A 458 9.61 -20.19 26.77
CA SER A 458 9.75 -20.91 28.00
C SER A 458 11.22 -21.01 28.39
N VAL A 459 11.55 -20.53 29.57
CA VAL A 459 12.78 -20.80 30.33
C VAL A 459 12.83 -22.30 30.72
N ALA A 460 12.42 -23.19 29.86
CA ALA A 460 12.32 -24.63 30.07
C ALA A 460 13.57 -25.38 29.60
N ALA A 461 14.75 -24.89 29.88
CA ALA A 461 16.00 -25.61 29.62
C ALA A 461 17.07 -25.46 30.74
N GLN A 462 16.74 -25.05 31.95
CA GLN A 462 17.72 -24.97 33.05
C GLN A 462 17.39 -25.77 34.31
N SER A 463 16.44 -26.69 34.27
CA SER A 463 16.16 -27.55 35.46
C SER A 463 16.72 -28.96 35.39
N THR A 464 17.65 -29.28 34.48
CA THR A 464 18.23 -30.65 34.34
C THR A 464 19.71 -30.73 34.73
N LEU A 465 20.31 -29.71 35.34
CA LEU A 465 21.71 -29.75 35.79
C LEU A 465 21.86 -29.54 37.30
N GLY A 466 20.81 -29.73 38.11
CA GLY A 466 20.78 -29.50 39.55
C GLY A 466 20.67 -30.74 40.42
N THR A 467 20.82 -31.97 39.93
CA THR A 467 20.66 -33.20 40.72
C THR A 467 21.78 -34.24 40.49
N LEU A 468 23.02 -33.82 40.47
CA LEU A 468 24.16 -34.76 40.55
C LEU A 468 25.27 -34.18 41.46
N HIS A 469 24.96 -33.87 42.74
CA HIS A 469 25.97 -33.80 43.82
C HIS A 469 25.24 -33.77 45.14
N LYS A 470 24.75 -34.94 45.59
CA LYS A 470 24.63 -35.35 47.01
C LYS A 470 24.39 -36.85 47.00
N GLY A 471 25.42 -37.60 47.18
CA GLY A 471 25.48 -39.05 47.40
C GLY A 471 26.91 -39.44 47.67
#